data_fa8c26e7e4eb7cd37d51520d7c060441
#
_entry.id   fa8c26e7e4eb7cd37d51520d7c060441
#
_cell.length_a   1.000
_cell.length_b   1.000
_cell.length_c   1.000
_cell.angle_alpha   90.00
_cell.angle_beta   90.00
_cell.angle_gamma   90.00
#
_symmetry.space_group_name_H-M   'P 1'
#
loop_
_entity.id
_entity.type
_entity.pdbx_description
1 polymer ?
#
loop_
_entity_poly.entity_id
_entity_poly.type
_entity_poly.pdbx_seq_one_letter_code
_entity_poly.pdbx_strand_id
1 'polypeptide(L)'
;MRIVFMGTPDFSVPALEALAASGHDIIAVYSQPPRKAGRGQKLRPSPVHQLAEKRGWPIFTPTNFDNSTDVDAFADHKADVAVVVAYGLLLPEVLLNLPVFGCLNIHASLLPRWRGAAPINRAIMAGDSQTGICIMDMDVGLDTGPIRYCRDLVIGITETSAQLHDRLSVLGAKAIVDVLADITSYPGVKQDSNGARYAKKIDKSEARIDWSKSNLEVDRQIRGLSAFPGAWCMMGDRRLKVLSSMPSDGSGIPGEVLGGAEIACGSGAIMLLEVQVSGKKSQSVGIFLQSKSLPGRLD
;
A
#
# COMPACT_ATOMS: atom_id res chain seq x y z
N MET A 1 4.94 -18.07 -20.45
CA MET A 1 5.41 -18.70 -19.20
C MET A 1 4.21 -19.21 -18.42
N ARG A 2 4.37 -20.28 -17.65
CA ARG A 2 3.42 -20.81 -16.66
C ARG A 2 3.62 -20.05 -15.35
N ILE A 3 2.63 -19.27 -14.94
CA ILE A 3 2.75 -18.37 -13.79
C ILE A 3 1.84 -18.82 -12.65
N VAL A 4 2.39 -18.94 -11.45
CA VAL A 4 1.64 -18.89 -10.20
C VAL A 4 1.59 -17.43 -9.74
N PHE A 5 0.40 -16.90 -9.55
CA PHE A 5 0.23 -15.54 -9.02
C PHE A 5 -0.17 -15.59 -7.54
N MET A 6 0.49 -14.79 -6.71
CA MET A 6 0.24 -14.73 -5.27
C MET A 6 -0.05 -13.28 -4.86
N GLY A 7 -1.31 -12.98 -4.54
CA GLY A 7 -1.71 -11.62 -4.22
C GLY A 7 -3.03 -11.55 -3.46
N THR A 8 -3.30 -10.41 -2.81
CA THR A 8 -4.52 -10.28 -2.00
C THR A 8 -5.30 -8.99 -2.29
N PRO A 9 -4.76 -7.76 -2.10
CA PRO A 9 -5.51 -6.52 -2.19
C PRO A 9 -5.71 -6.04 -3.63
N ASP A 10 -6.45 -4.95 -3.77
CA ASP A 10 -6.68 -4.25 -5.05
C ASP A 10 -5.37 -3.88 -5.76
N PHE A 11 -4.31 -3.57 -5.00
CA PHE A 11 -2.97 -3.28 -5.54
C PHE A 11 -2.44 -4.37 -6.47
N SER A 12 -2.79 -5.62 -6.21
CA SER A 12 -2.29 -6.80 -6.94
C SER A 12 -3.07 -7.08 -8.22
N VAL A 13 -4.30 -6.55 -8.33
CA VAL A 13 -5.23 -6.87 -9.43
C VAL A 13 -4.70 -6.44 -10.81
N PRO A 14 -4.17 -5.21 -11.01
CA PRO A 14 -3.65 -4.80 -12.31
C PRO A 14 -2.47 -5.65 -12.80
N ALA A 15 -1.62 -6.12 -11.90
CA ALA A 15 -0.50 -7.00 -12.26
C ALA A 15 -0.99 -8.36 -12.77
N LEU A 16 -1.98 -8.97 -12.08
CA LEU A 16 -2.58 -10.23 -12.50
C LEU A 16 -3.27 -10.10 -13.87
N GLU A 17 -4.04 -9.02 -14.08
CA GLU A 17 -4.69 -8.76 -15.37
C GLU A 17 -3.67 -8.53 -16.51
N ALA A 18 -2.63 -7.77 -16.24
CA ALA A 18 -1.59 -7.47 -17.23
C ALA A 18 -0.80 -8.74 -17.64
N LEU A 19 -0.46 -9.59 -16.69
CA LEU A 19 0.21 -10.88 -16.96
C LEU A 19 -0.65 -11.78 -17.84
N ALA A 20 -1.93 -11.92 -17.54
CA ALA A 20 -2.85 -12.70 -18.36
C ALA A 20 -3.03 -12.09 -19.77
N ALA A 21 -3.14 -10.75 -19.87
CA ALA A 21 -3.28 -10.06 -21.15
C ALA A 21 -2.01 -10.15 -22.03
N SER A 22 -0.84 -10.37 -21.42
CA SER A 22 0.44 -10.53 -22.13
C SER A 22 0.69 -11.96 -22.65
N GLY A 23 -0.32 -12.82 -22.60
CA GLY A 23 -0.24 -14.19 -23.13
C GLY A 23 0.48 -15.19 -22.23
N HIS A 24 0.69 -14.85 -20.96
CA HIS A 24 1.16 -15.79 -19.96
C HIS A 24 0.02 -16.71 -19.49
N ASP A 25 0.37 -17.96 -19.15
CA ASP A 25 -0.56 -18.95 -18.63
C ASP A 25 -0.64 -18.82 -17.09
N ILE A 26 -1.75 -18.30 -16.56
CA ILE A 26 -2.00 -18.22 -15.12
C ILE A 26 -2.55 -19.56 -14.65
N ILE A 27 -1.64 -20.41 -14.16
CA ILE A 27 -1.95 -21.80 -13.80
C ILE A 27 -2.55 -21.94 -12.41
N ALA A 28 -2.29 -21.00 -11.50
CA ALA A 28 -2.87 -20.96 -10.17
C ALA A 28 -2.80 -19.53 -9.60
N VAL A 29 -3.79 -19.19 -8.78
CA VAL A 29 -3.86 -17.92 -8.03
C VAL A 29 -3.95 -18.22 -6.54
N TYR A 30 -2.99 -17.70 -5.79
CA TYR A 30 -2.95 -17.78 -4.33
C TYR A 30 -3.38 -16.46 -3.71
N SER A 31 -4.29 -16.51 -2.75
CA SER A 31 -4.78 -15.32 -2.04
C SER A 31 -5.04 -15.63 -0.57
N GLN A 32 -5.12 -14.61 0.26
CA GLN A 32 -5.57 -14.77 1.65
C GLN A 32 -7.00 -15.32 1.69
N PRO A 33 -7.32 -16.18 2.66
CA PRO A 33 -8.69 -16.69 2.84
C PRO A 33 -9.71 -15.55 2.97
N PRO A 34 -10.98 -15.77 2.57
CA PRO A 34 -12.05 -14.81 2.76
C PRO A 34 -12.14 -14.35 4.21
N ARG A 35 -12.28 -13.03 4.42
CA ARG A 35 -12.36 -12.42 5.75
C ARG A 35 -13.70 -11.71 5.95
N LYS A 36 -14.13 -11.63 7.22
CA LYS A 36 -15.31 -10.84 7.59
C LYS A 36 -15.08 -9.38 7.26
N ALA A 37 -15.96 -8.78 6.46
CA ALA A 37 -15.84 -7.39 6.01
C ALA A 37 -17.19 -6.70 5.89
N GLY A 38 -17.16 -5.36 5.95
CA GLY A 38 -18.32 -4.49 5.77
C GLY A 38 -19.38 -4.57 6.87
N ARG A 39 -20.51 -3.89 6.64
CA ARG A 39 -21.67 -3.96 7.53
C ARG A 39 -22.26 -5.38 7.49
N GLY A 40 -22.43 -6.01 8.66
CA GLY A 40 -22.95 -7.38 8.79
C GLY A 40 -21.86 -8.46 8.79
N GLN A 41 -20.59 -8.12 8.74
CA GLN A 41 -19.45 -9.05 8.97
C GLN A 41 -19.55 -10.36 8.14
N LYS A 42 -20.03 -10.27 6.91
CA LYS A 42 -20.08 -11.43 5.99
C LYS A 42 -18.68 -11.73 5.46
N LEU A 43 -18.36 -13.00 5.29
CA LEU A 43 -17.14 -13.43 4.62
C LEU A 43 -17.10 -12.88 3.20
N ARG A 44 -16.01 -12.21 2.85
CA ARG A 44 -15.77 -11.67 1.51
C ARG A 44 -14.42 -12.15 1.00
N PRO A 45 -14.38 -12.71 -0.21
CA PRO A 45 -13.12 -13.01 -0.86
C PRO A 45 -12.35 -11.73 -1.16
N SER A 46 -11.03 -11.85 -1.26
CA SER A 46 -10.15 -10.74 -1.63
C SER A 46 -10.39 -10.27 -3.07
N PRO A 47 -9.96 -9.06 -3.47
CA PRO A 47 -10.04 -8.59 -4.85
C PRO A 47 -9.38 -9.55 -5.86
N VAL A 48 -8.20 -10.08 -5.54
CA VAL A 48 -7.52 -11.07 -6.38
C VAL A 48 -8.32 -12.37 -6.50
N HIS A 49 -8.89 -12.86 -5.41
CA HIS A 49 -9.75 -14.05 -5.40
C HIS A 49 -10.98 -13.85 -6.30
N GLN A 50 -11.66 -12.70 -6.17
CA GLN A 50 -12.83 -12.36 -7.00
C GLN A 50 -12.49 -12.29 -8.49
N LEU A 51 -11.33 -11.73 -8.84
CA LEU A 51 -10.88 -11.71 -10.22
C LEU A 51 -10.60 -13.13 -10.74
N ALA A 52 -9.92 -13.96 -9.94
CA ALA A 52 -9.62 -15.34 -10.29
C ALA A 52 -10.89 -16.18 -10.51
N GLU A 53 -11.90 -16.06 -9.63
CA GLU A 53 -13.22 -16.67 -9.82
C GLU A 53 -13.85 -16.24 -11.16
N LYS A 54 -13.88 -14.94 -11.44
CA LYS A 54 -14.45 -14.39 -12.68
C LYS A 54 -13.75 -14.91 -13.94
N ARG A 55 -12.44 -15.20 -13.86
CA ARG A 55 -11.62 -15.68 -14.97
C ARG A 55 -11.57 -17.22 -15.06
N GLY A 56 -12.08 -17.94 -14.06
CA GLY A 56 -12.04 -19.40 -13.99
C GLY A 56 -10.64 -19.96 -13.70
N TRP A 57 -9.75 -19.19 -13.10
CA TRP A 57 -8.43 -19.66 -12.69
C TRP A 57 -8.51 -20.46 -11.39
N PRO A 58 -7.69 -21.55 -11.23
CA PRO A 58 -7.61 -22.29 -9.98
C PRO A 58 -7.19 -21.39 -8.81
N ILE A 59 -7.93 -21.46 -7.68
CA ILE A 59 -7.70 -20.59 -6.51
C ILE A 59 -7.31 -21.43 -5.31
N PHE A 60 -6.26 -20.97 -4.63
CA PHE A 60 -5.74 -21.55 -3.39
C PHE A 60 -5.69 -20.49 -2.29
N THR A 61 -6.16 -20.85 -1.09
CA THR A 61 -6.21 -19.91 0.03
C THR A 61 -5.62 -20.53 1.31
N PRO A 62 -4.35 -20.95 1.30
CA PRO A 62 -3.71 -21.48 2.50
C PRO A 62 -3.61 -20.40 3.58
N THR A 63 -3.63 -20.81 4.85
CA THR A 63 -3.42 -19.91 5.98
C THR A 63 -1.95 -19.73 6.33
N ASN A 64 -1.13 -20.69 5.96
CA ASN A 64 0.35 -20.71 6.04
C ASN A 64 0.88 -21.80 5.09
N PHE A 65 2.20 -22.04 5.09
CA PHE A 65 2.87 -23.11 4.36
C PHE A 65 3.66 -24.02 5.32
N ASP A 66 3.17 -24.20 6.54
CA ASP A 66 3.85 -25.01 7.57
C ASP A 66 3.66 -26.52 7.35
N ASN A 67 2.67 -26.92 6.54
CA ASN A 67 2.41 -28.33 6.21
C ASN A 67 2.91 -28.66 4.81
N SER A 68 3.30 -29.94 4.60
CA SER A 68 3.79 -30.44 3.32
C SER A 68 2.72 -30.42 2.22
N THR A 69 1.45 -30.60 2.56
CA THR A 69 0.35 -30.67 1.58
C THR A 69 0.23 -29.38 0.76
N ASP A 70 0.33 -28.20 1.38
CA ASP A 70 0.26 -26.93 0.64
C ASP A 70 1.54 -26.68 -0.17
N VAL A 71 2.69 -27.15 0.32
CA VAL A 71 3.98 -27.08 -0.40
C VAL A 71 3.95 -28.03 -1.60
N ASP A 72 3.50 -29.27 -1.42
CA ASP A 72 3.38 -30.25 -2.49
C ASP A 72 2.40 -29.80 -3.57
N ALA A 73 1.24 -29.27 -3.18
CA ALA A 73 0.26 -28.68 -4.10
C ALA A 73 0.86 -27.51 -4.91
N PHE A 74 1.72 -26.69 -4.31
CA PHE A 74 2.42 -25.63 -5.02
C PHE A 74 3.46 -26.20 -6.00
N ALA A 75 4.21 -27.22 -5.59
CA ALA A 75 5.22 -27.89 -6.42
C ALA A 75 4.60 -28.54 -7.66
N ASP A 76 3.41 -29.14 -7.53
CA ASP A 76 2.69 -29.81 -8.61
C ASP A 76 2.27 -28.86 -9.74
N HIS A 77 2.22 -27.55 -9.50
CA HIS A 77 1.98 -26.58 -10.56
C HIS A 77 3.11 -26.53 -11.58
N LYS A 78 4.34 -26.89 -11.22
CA LYS A 78 5.52 -26.85 -12.12
C LYS A 78 5.60 -25.48 -12.82
N ALA A 79 5.55 -24.43 -12.03
CA ALA A 79 5.56 -23.06 -12.52
C ALA A 79 6.94 -22.66 -13.08
N ASP A 80 6.95 -21.85 -14.14
CA ASP A 80 8.18 -21.20 -14.58
C ASP A 80 8.60 -20.10 -13.59
N VAL A 81 7.63 -19.34 -13.08
CA VAL A 81 7.87 -18.25 -12.12
C VAL A 81 6.64 -18.08 -11.21
N ALA A 82 6.88 -17.67 -9.97
CA ALA A 82 5.82 -17.14 -9.10
C ALA A 82 5.91 -15.62 -9.02
N VAL A 83 4.81 -14.93 -9.24
CA VAL A 83 4.72 -13.47 -9.10
C VAL A 83 3.94 -13.13 -7.84
N VAL A 84 4.60 -12.46 -6.92
CA VAL A 84 4.08 -12.14 -5.58
C VAL A 84 3.83 -10.64 -5.45
N VAL A 85 2.63 -10.25 -5.04
CA VAL A 85 2.23 -8.85 -4.89
C VAL A 85 1.35 -8.69 -3.66
N ALA A 86 1.87 -8.12 -2.59
CA ALA A 86 1.13 -7.89 -1.36
C ALA A 86 0.30 -9.12 -0.90
N TYR A 87 0.90 -10.30 -0.93
CA TYR A 87 0.23 -11.57 -0.64
C TYR A 87 -0.12 -11.71 0.85
N GLY A 88 0.80 -11.31 1.73
CA GLY A 88 0.58 -11.24 3.16
C GLY A 88 0.89 -12.51 3.95
N LEU A 89 1.55 -13.51 3.35
CA LEU A 89 2.20 -14.62 4.04
C LEU A 89 3.70 -14.61 3.73
N LEU A 90 4.49 -15.08 4.69
CA LEU A 90 5.89 -15.42 4.46
C LEU A 90 5.96 -16.73 3.68
N LEU A 91 6.83 -16.78 2.69
CA LEU A 91 7.08 -17.99 1.90
C LEU A 91 8.32 -18.70 2.45
N PRO A 92 8.22 -19.98 2.78
CA PRO A 92 9.39 -20.77 3.23
C PRO A 92 10.39 -20.93 2.08
N GLU A 93 11.65 -21.11 2.42
CA GLU A 93 12.75 -21.24 1.44
C GLU A 93 12.50 -22.32 0.39
N VAL A 94 11.93 -23.45 0.79
CA VAL A 94 11.58 -24.54 -0.13
C VAL A 94 10.66 -24.03 -1.25
N LEU A 95 9.67 -23.20 -0.93
CA LEU A 95 8.70 -22.68 -1.90
C LEU A 95 9.34 -21.64 -2.81
N LEU A 96 10.25 -20.81 -2.29
CA LEU A 96 10.97 -19.79 -3.06
C LEU A 96 11.78 -20.39 -4.22
N ASN A 97 12.26 -21.62 -4.05
CA ASN A 97 13.14 -22.31 -5.00
C ASN A 97 12.40 -23.30 -5.93
N LEU A 98 11.08 -23.48 -5.81
CA LEU A 98 10.33 -24.42 -6.64
C LEU A 98 10.14 -23.94 -8.09
N PRO A 99 9.79 -22.67 -8.38
CA PRO A 99 9.67 -22.22 -9.76
C PRO A 99 11.03 -22.08 -10.43
N VAL A 100 11.10 -22.33 -11.75
CA VAL A 100 12.35 -22.30 -12.53
C VAL A 100 13.11 -20.97 -12.36
N PHE A 101 12.38 -19.84 -12.39
CA PHE A 101 12.91 -18.48 -12.19
C PHE A 101 12.65 -17.95 -10.78
N GLY A 102 12.33 -18.83 -9.82
CA GLY A 102 12.05 -18.44 -8.44
C GLY A 102 10.76 -17.63 -8.27
N CYS A 103 10.71 -16.88 -7.16
CA CYS A 103 9.59 -16.00 -6.80
C CYS A 103 10.01 -14.55 -7.00
N LEU A 104 9.26 -13.80 -7.81
CA LEU A 104 9.47 -12.37 -8.03
C LEU A 104 8.45 -11.56 -7.24
N ASN A 105 8.91 -10.55 -6.50
CA ASN A 105 8.03 -9.62 -5.78
C ASN A 105 7.93 -8.28 -6.52
N ILE A 106 6.71 -7.74 -6.64
CA ILE A 106 6.46 -6.36 -7.03
C ILE A 106 6.43 -5.52 -5.76
N HIS A 107 7.54 -4.83 -5.46
CA HIS A 107 7.67 -4.04 -4.25
C HIS A 107 7.45 -2.55 -4.51
N ALA A 108 6.61 -1.91 -3.69
CA ALA A 108 6.16 -0.54 -3.89
C ALA A 108 7.11 0.51 -3.29
N SER A 109 8.40 0.39 -3.56
CA SER A 109 9.42 1.41 -3.23
C SER A 109 10.66 1.26 -4.10
N LEU A 110 11.53 2.25 -4.05
CA LEU A 110 12.90 2.17 -4.59
C LEU A 110 13.82 1.54 -3.53
N LEU A 111 13.94 0.21 -3.57
CA LEU A 111 14.79 -0.54 -2.66
C LEU A 111 16.28 -0.09 -2.78
N PRO A 112 17.03 -0.09 -1.67
CA PRO A 112 16.75 -0.72 -0.37
C PRO A 112 15.92 0.15 0.59
N ARG A 113 15.44 1.32 0.14
CA ARG A 113 14.59 2.18 0.98
C ARG A 113 13.17 1.62 1.07
N TRP A 114 12.61 1.60 2.28
CA TRP A 114 11.25 1.17 2.57
C TRP A 114 10.97 -0.33 2.34
N ARG A 115 11.91 -1.22 2.71
CA ARG A 115 11.61 -2.65 2.88
C ARG A 115 10.46 -2.83 3.88
N GLY A 116 9.56 -3.77 3.65
CA GLY A 116 8.50 -4.14 4.59
C GLY A 116 7.08 -3.72 4.19
N ALA A 117 6.19 -3.56 5.19
CA ALA A 117 4.75 -3.69 5.00
C ALA A 117 4.01 -2.43 4.49
N ALA A 118 4.58 -1.22 4.63
CA ALA A 118 3.86 0.02 4.33
C ALA A 118 4.72 1.06 3.57
N PRO A 119 5.42 0.68 2.49
CA PRO A 119 6.35 1.57 1.79
C PRO A 119 5.70 2.85 1.28
N ILE A 120 4.50 2.77 0.71
CA ILE A 120 3.75 3.90 0.14
C ILE A 120 3.46 4.96 1.22
N ASN A 121 2.89 4.52 2.35
CA ASN A 121 2.56 5.42 3.45
C ASN A 121 3.83 6.08 4.03
N ARG A 122 4.89 5.28 4.25
CA ARG A 122 6.12 5.76 4.86
C ARG A 122 6.87 6.75 3.97
N ALA A 123 6.86 6.56 2.66
CA ALA A 123 7.47 7.50 1.72
C ALA A 123 6.82 8.89 1.83
N ILE A 124 5.48 8.97 1.80
CA ILE A 124 4.76 10.24 1.94
C ILE A 124 4.98 10.84 3.33
N MET A 125 4.86 10.07 4.40
CA MET A 125 5.03 10.55 5.78
C MET A 125 6.45 11.07 6.04
N ALA A 126 7.45 10.47 5.39
CA ALA A 126 8.84 10.94 5.46
C ALA A 126 9.11 12.19 4.61
N GLY A 127 8.19 12.54 3.71
CA GLY A 127 8.35 13.67 2.79
C GLY A 127 9.26 13.38 1.61
N ASP A 128 9.35 12.11 1.20
CA ASP A 128 10.08 11.75 -0.01
C ASP A 128 9.44 12.42 -1.23
N SER A 129 10.25 12.95 -2.14
CA SER A 129 9.78 13.53 -3.40
C SER A 129 9.65 12.49 -4.51
N GLN A 130 10.26 11.31 -4.33
CA GLN A 130 10.25 10.21 -5.28
C GLN A 130 10.05 8.88 -4.56
N THR A 131 9.41 7.97 -5.25
CA THR A 131 9.29 6.55 -4.90
C THR A 131 9.30 5.74 -6.19
N GLY A 132 8.85 4.50 -6.18
CA GLY A 132 8.77 3.70 -7.39
C GLY A 132 8.32 2.27 -7.12
N ILE A 133 8.54 1.44 -8.12
CA ILE A 133 8.37 -0.01 -8.07
C ILE A 133 9.71 -0.66 -8.33
N CYS A 134 10.06 -1.67 -7.53
CA CYS A 134 11.13 -2.60 -7.85
C CYS A 134 10.57 -4.01 -8.04
N ILE A 135 11.00 -4.68 -9.12
CA ILE A 135 10.85 -6.13 -9.30
C ILE A 135 12.10 -6.78 -8.73
N MET A 136 11.93 -7.66 -7.76
CA MET A 136 13.03 -8.29 -7.05
C MET A 136 12.82 -9.79 -6.90
N ASP A 137 13.91 -10.54 -6.83
CA ASP A 137 13.87 -11.92 -6.39
C ASP A 137 13.53 -11.97 -4.90
N MET A 138 12.70 -12.92 -4.50
CA MET A 138 12.43 -13.13 -3.08
C MET A 138 13.49 -14.06 -2.47
N ASP A 139 13.91 -13.71 -1.27
CA ASP A 139 14.73 -14.52 -0.40
C ASP A 139 14.05 -14.72 0.96
N VAL A 140 14.72 -15.36 1.90
CA VAL A 140 14.20 -15.61 3.26
C VAL A 140 14.11 -14.33 4.11
N GLY A 141 14.75 -13.25 3.67
CA GLY A 141 14.72 -11.95 4.36
C GLY A 141 13.50 -11.11 3.96
N LEU A 142 13.24 -10.07 4.73
CA LEU A 142 12.15 -9.15 4.44
C LEU A 142 12.59 -8.13 3.38
N ASP A 143 12.22 -8.38 2.13
CA ASP A 143 12.52 -7.55 0.95
C ASP A 143 14.03 -7.28 0.77
N THR A 144 14.86 -8.30 0.99
CA THR A 144 16.32 -8.21 0.93
C THR A 144 16.92 -8.81 -0.34
N GLY A 145 16.14 -9.56 -1.11
CA GLY A 145 16.59 -10.25 -2.30
C GLY A 145 17.09 -9.33 -3.43
N PRO A 146 17.77 -9.88 -4.43
CA PRO A 146 18.33 -9.11 -5.54
C PRO A 146 17.27 -8.36 -6.33
N ILE A 147 17.59 -7.14 -6.76
CA ILE A 147 16.72 -6.31 -7.60
C ILE A 147 16.99 -6.64 -9.07
N ARG A 148 15.93 -6.93 -9.83
CA ARG A 148 16.01 -7.14 -11.27
C ARG A 148 15.73 -5.86 -12.06
N TYR A 149 14.78 -5.06 -11.61
CA TYR A 149 14.35 -3.84 -12.30
C TYR A 149 13.71 -2.87 -11.32
N CYS A 150 13.97 -1.59 -11.49
CA CYS A 150 13.24 -0.53 -10.77
C CYS A 150 12.74 0.54 -11.73
N ARG A 151 11.62 1.13 -11.39
CA ARG A 151 11.03 2.26 -12.09
C ARG A 151 10.59 3.30 -11.09
N ASP A 152 11.14 4.49 -11.21
CA ASP A 152 10.85 5.62 -10.33
C ASP A 152 9.54 6.34 -10.67
N LEU A 153 9.01 7.04 -9.70
CA LEU A 153 7.81 7.84 -9.78
C LEU A 153 7.89 9.03 -8.83
N VAL A 154 7.62 10.23 -9.36
CA VAL A 154 7.54 11.46 -8.53
C VAL A 154 6.27 11.41 -7.69
N ILE A 155 6.40 11.70 -6.40
CA ILE A 155 5.28 11.89 -5.47
C ILE A 155 4.77 13.32 -5.61
N GLY A 156 3.49 13.48 -5.95
CA GLY A 156 2.86 14.79 -6.05
C GLY A 156 2.79 15.50 -4.69
N ILE A 157 2.95 16.82 -4.69
CA ILE A 157 3.02 17.63 -3.46
C ILE A 157 1.75 17.53 -2.59
N THR A 158 0.61 17.29 -3.21
CA THR A 158 -0.69 17.09 -2.53
C THR A 158 -1.18 15.65 -2.60
N GLU A 159 -0.37 14.75 -3.16
CA GLU A 159 -0.77 13.37 -3.43
C GLU A 159 -0.97 12.59 -2.15
N THR A 160 -2.08 11.86 -2.06
CA THR A 160 -2.40 10.99 -0.95
C THR A 160 -1.87 9.57 -1.18
N SER A 161 -1.75 8.78 -0.11
CA SER A 161 -1.31 7.38 -0.23
C SER A 161 -2.27 6.53 -1.09
N ALA A 162 -3.56 6.85 -1.13
CA ALA A 162 -4.51 6.17 -2.01
C ALA A 162 -4.23 6.45 -3.49
N GLN A 163 -3.99 7.71 -3.86
CA GLN A 163 -3.66 8.09 -5.24
C GLN A 163 -2.31 7.50 -5.67
N LEU A 164 -1.30 7.59 -4.81
CA LEU A 164 0.01 7.01 -5.08
C LEU A 164 -0.04 5.48 -5.21
N HIS A 165 -0.84 4.81 -4.36
CA HIS A 165 -1.12 3.38 -4.44
C HIS A 165 -1.63 2.97 -5.83
N ASP A 166 -2.64 3.67 -6.36
CA ASP A 166 -3.23 3.34 -7.66
C ASP A 166 -2.22 3.52 -8.80
N ARG A 167 -1.44 4.60 -8.76
CA ARG A 167 -0.37 4.85 -9.75
C ARG A 167 0.74 3.79 -9.70
N LEU A 168 1.19 3.42 -8.50
CA LEU A 168 2.21 2.39 -8.29
C LEU A 168 1.71 1.00 -8.69
N SER A 169 0.44 0.69 -8.45
CA SER A 169 -0.18 -0.57 -8.88
C SER A 169 -0.12 -0.74 -10.40
N VAL A 170 -0.49 0.30 -11.15
CA VAL A 170 -0.39 0.29 -12.63
C VAL A 170 1.07 0.24 -13.11
N LEU A 171 1.96 0.97 -12.43
CA LEU A 171 3.39 0.97 -12.76
C LEU A 171 4.01 -0.42 -12.53
N GLY A 172 3.65 -1.09 -11.42
CA GLY A 172 4.09 -2.43 -11.09
C GLY A 172 3.61 -3.48 -12.09
N ALA A 173 2.37 -3.34 -12.56
CA ALA A 173 1.81 -4.20 -13.60
C ALA A 173 2.61 -4.11 -14.91
N LYS A 174 3.01 -2.92 -15.33
CA LYS A 174 3.86 -2.72 -16.51
C LYS A 174 5.27 -3.27 -16.29
N ALA A 175 5.86 -2.97 -15.13
CA ALA A 175 7.23 -3.38 -14.80
C ALA A 175 7.39 -4.91 -14.79
N ILE A 176 6.44 -5.65 -14.24
CA ILE A 176 6.53 -7.12 -14.23
C ILE A 176 6.37 -7.73 -15.64
N VAL A 177 5.50 -7.15 -16.48
CA VAL A 177 5.36 -7.60 -17.87
C VAL A 177 6.65 -7.34 -18.64
N ASP A 178 7.26 -6.17 -18.49
CA ASP A 178 8.55 -5.85 -19.12
C ASP A 178 9.64 -6.85 -18.73
N VAL A 179 9.74 -7.19 -17.42
CA VAL A 179 10.72 -8.16 -16.92
C VAL A 179 10.45 -9.57 -17.44
N LEU A 180 9.19 -10.01 -17.48
CA LEU A 180 8.85 -11.38 -17.92
C LEU A 180 8.87 -11.54 -19.45
N ALA A 181 8.88 -10.46 -20.21
CA ALA A 181 9.07 -10.52 -21.67
C ALA A 181 10.45 -11.09 -22.03
N ASP A 182 11.48 -10.78 -21.26
CA ASP A 182 12.83 -11.35 -21.36
C ASP A 182 13.53 -11.32 -19.99
N ILE A 183 13.17 -12.25 -19.12
CA ILE A 183 13.68 -12.31 -17.74
C ILE A 183 15.22 -12.44 -17.66
N THR A 184 15.84 -12.97 -18.70
CA THR A 184 17.29 -13.18 -18.77
C THR A 184 18.06 -11.88 -18.96
N SER A 185 17.43 -10.88 -19.57
CA SER A 185 17.99 -9.52 -19.74
C SER A 185 17.92 -8.68 -18.46
N TYR A 186 17.25 -9.17 -17.42
CA TYR A 186 17.14 -8.50 -16.11
C TYR A 186 17.79 -9.36 -15.01
N PRO A 187 19.12 -9.49 -14.97
CA PRO A 187 19.79 -10.26 -13.93
C PRO A 187 19.59 -9.61 -12.56
N GLY A 188 19.40 -10.44 -11.53
CA GLY A 188 19.27 -9.95 -10.16
C GLY A 188 20.56 -9.31 -9.65
N VAL A 189 20.48 -8.06 -9.20
CA VAL A 189 21.58 -7.29 -8.62
C VAL A 189 21.40 -7.20 -7.11
N LYS A 190 22.39 -7.63 -6.34
CA LYS A 190 22.35 -7.59 -4.88
C LYS A 190 22.09 -6.16 -4.38
N GLN A 191 21.17 -6.02 -3.44
CA GLN A 191 20.89 -4.73 -2.82
C GLN A 191 22.07 -4.23 -1.98
N ASP A 192 22.39 -2.93 -2.07
CA ASP A 192 23.26 -2.28 -1.10
C ASP A 192 22.57 -2.24 0.28
N SER A 193 23.29 -2.53 1.34
CA SER A 193 22.81 -2.35 2.72
C SER A 193 22.79 -0.90 3.16
N ASN A 194 23.60 -0.03 2.53
CA ASN A 194 23.62 1.38 2.78
C ASN A 194 22.31 2.03 2.34
N GLY A 195 21.70 2.82 3.22
CA GLY A 195 20.42 3.48 2.95
C GLY A 195 19.18 2.60 3.15
N ALA A 196 19.34 1.34 3.55
CA ALA A 196 18.21 0.49 3.88
C ALA A 196 17.36 1.10 5.00
N ARG A 197 16.05 1.23 4.73
CA ARG A 197 15.06 1.69 5.70
C ARG A 197 13.88 0.74 5.68
N TYR A 198 13.27 0.54 6.86
CA TYR A 198 12.15 -0.39 7.01
C TYR A 198 10.82 0.36 7.18
N ALA A 199 9.87 0.02 6.34
CA ALA A 199 8.49 0.52 6.34
C ALA A 199 7.64 -0.37 7.25
N LYS A 200 7.71 -0.14 8.57
CA LYS A 200 6.86 -0.85 9.53
C LYS A 200 5.39 -0.63 9.19
N LYS A 201 4.58 -1.67 9.41
CA LYS A 201 3.12 -1.58 9.31
C LYS A 201 2.61 -0.36 10.10
N ILE A 202 1.64 0.35 9.53
CA ILE A 202 1.02 1.50 10.20
C ILE A 202 0.22 1.01 11.41
N ASP A 203 0.57 1.55 12.59
CA ASP A 203 -0.22 1.34 13.80
C ASP A 203 -1.39 2.33 13.86
N LYS A 204 -2.50 1.91 14.44
CA LYS A 204 -3.69 2.77 14.57
C LYS A 204 -3.44 3.99 15.47
N SER A 205 -2.51 3.89 16.41
CA SER A 205 -2.09 5.00 17.28
C SER A 205 -1.42 6.13 16.49
N GLU A 206 -0.67 5.79 15.43
CA GLU A 206 -0.03 6.77 14.55
C GLU A 206 -1.02 7.63 13.77
N ALA A 207 -2.30 7.25 13.74
CA ALA A 207 -3.32 7.99 13.00
C ALA A 207 -3.92 9.17 13.77
N ARG A 208 -3.67 9.32 15.08
CA ARG A 208 -4.05 10.52 15.81
C ARG A 208 -3.12 11.68 15.41
N ILE A 209 -3.71 12.81 15.02
CA ILE A 209 -2.96 14.01 14.67
C ILE A 209 -2.34 14.60 15.93
N ASP A 210 -1.06 14.90 15.85
CA ASP A 210 -0.32 15.65 16.87
C ASP A 210 -0.12 17.09 16.36
N TRP A 211 -0.96 17.99 16.81
CA TRP A 211 -0.94 19.39 16.40
C TRP A 211 0.34 20.13 16.82
N SER A 212 1.12 19.60 17.76
CA SER A 212 2.39 20.21 18.19
C SER A 212 3.50 20.11 17.14
N LYS A 213 3.31 19.30 16.10
CA LYS A 213 4.23 19.16 14.97
C LYS A 213 4.11 20.33 13.99
N SER A 214 5.06 20.45 13.07
CA SER A 214 4.99 21.41 11.97
C SER A 214 3.82 21.12 11.03
N ASN A 215 3.33 22.15 10.33
CA ASN A 215 2.28 22.01 9.33
C ASN A 215 2.65 20.99 8.24
N LEU A 216 3.93 20.94 7.82
CA LEU A 216 4.41 19.96 6.84
C LEU A 216 4.35 18.53 7.36
N GLU A 217 4.71 18.28 8.63
CA GLU A 217 4.63 16.95 9.22
C GLU A 217 3.18 16.48 9.37
N VAL A 218 2.29 17.38 9.81
CA VAL A 218 0.86 17.10 9.93
C VAL A 218 0.23 16.82 8.56
N ASP A 219 0.54 17.64 7.54
CA ASP A 219 0.06 17.42 6.17
C ASP A 219 0.54 16.06 5.61
N ARG A 220 1.83 15.74 5.77
CA ARG A 220 2.39 14.46 5.35
C ARG A 220 1.75 13.27 6.06
N GLN A 221 1.46 13.39 7.36
CA GLN A 221 0.71 12.38 8.12
C GLN A 221 -0.70 12.20 7.54
N ILE A 222 -1.42 13.29 7.28
CA ILE A 222 -2.77 13.25 6.72
C ILE A 222 -2.74 12.56 5.34
N ARG A 223 -1.90 13.01 4.43
CA ARG A 223 -1.79 12.45 3.09
C ARG A 223 -1.29 10.99 3.10
N GLY A 224 -0.30 10.70 3.92
CA GLY A 224 0.27 9.37 4.05
C GLY A 224 -0.69 8.34 4.65
N LEU A 225 -1.71 8.75 5.36
CA LEU A 225 -2.72 7.88 5.98
C LEU A 225 -4.09 7.92 5.28
N SER A 226 -4.26 8.77 4.27
CA SER A 226 -5.52 8.89 3.51
C SER A 226 -5.62 7.77 2.45
N ALA A 227 -6.76 7.10 2.28
CA ALA A 227 -8.00 7.23 3.02
C ALA A 227 -8.07 6.29 4.24
N PHE A 228 -7.16 5.33 4.36
CA PHE A 228 -7.14 4.34 5.44
C PHE A 228 -5.72 4.22 6.05
N PRO A 229 -5.61 4.22 7.39
CA PRO A 229 -6.68 4.30 8.41
C PRO A 229 -7.36 5.68 8.48
N GLY A 230 -6.77 6.73 7.89
CA GLY A 230 -7.18 8.12 7.94
C GLY A 230 -6.68 8.82 9.22
N ALA A 231 -5.89 9.88 9.06
CA ALA A 231 -5.47 10.72 10.19
C ALA A 231 -6.70 11.35 10.86
N TRP A 232 -6.69 11.49 12.17
CA TRP A 232 -7.86 11.94 12.91
C TRP A 232 -7.49 12.76 14.15
N CYS A 233 -8.42 13.63 14.54
CA CYS A 233 -8.40 14.38 15.79
C CYS A 233 -9.76 14.28 16.49
N MET A 234 -9.86 14.82 17.70
CA MET A 234 -11.15 14.99 18.36
C MET A 234 -11.73 16.36 18.06
N MET A 235 -13.01 16.37 17.71
CA MET A 235 -13.85 17.54 17.56
C MET A 235 -14.93 17.47 18.65
N GLY A 236 -14.62 18.00 19.83
CA GLY A 236 -15.40 17.75 21.04
C GLY A 236 -15.38 16.26 21.39
N ASP A 237 -16.57 15.66 21.50
CA ASP A 237 -16.77 14.23 21.81
C ASP A 237 -16.68 13.31 20.60
N ARG A 238 -16.50 13.85 19.39
CA ARG A 238 -16.54 13.10 18.14
C ARG A 238 -15.17 13.06 17.47
N ARG A 239 -14.87 11.90 16.91
CA ARG A 239 -13.70 11.77 16.04
C ARG A 239 -13.99 12.37 14.67
N LEU A 240 -13.09 13.25 14.25
CA LEU A 240 -13.03 13.84 12.91
C LEU A 240 -11.79 13.28 12.19
N LYS A 241 -11.98 12.56 11.11
CA LYS A 241 -10.88 12.23 10.20
C LYS A 241 -10.64 13.41 9.27
N VAL A 242 -9.36 13.70 9.05
CA VAL A 242 -8.88 14.63 8.02
C VAL A 242 -8.28 13.77 6.89
N LEU A 243 -8.86 13.88 5.70
CA LEU A 243 -8.47 13.02 4.56
C LEU A 243 -7.62 13.80 3.54
N SER A 244 -7.72 15.13 3.55
CA SER A 244 -6.91 16.00 2.70
C SER A 244 -6.73 17.34 3.38
N SER A 245 -5.53 17.91 3.23
CA SER A 245 -5.15 19.22 3.78
C SER A 245 -4.17 19.93 2.86
N MET A 246 -3.86 21.15 3.19
CA MET A 246 -2.82 21.96 2.55
C MET A 246 -2.11 22.79 3.62
N PRO A 247 -0.77 22.85 3.63
CA PRO A 247 -0.03 23.74 4.52
C PRO A 247 -0.39 25.19 4.29
N SER A 248 -0.42 25.99 5.37
CA SER A 248 -0.61 27.43 5.36
C SER A 248 0.28 28.10 6.40
N ASP A 249 0.35 29.43 6.36
CA ASP A 249 1.28 30.23 7.18
C ASP A 249 0.61 30.79 8.45
N GLY A 250 -0.60 30.35 8.79
CA GLY A 250 -1.30 30.76 10.02
C GLY A 250 -0.49 30.44 11.28
N SER A 251 -0.72 31.17 12.35
CA SER A 251 -0.04 31.00 13.64
C SER A 251 -1.03 31.11 14.80
N GLY A 252 -0.88 30.21 15.77
CA GLY A 252 -1.73 30.12 16.95
C GLY A 252 -1.31 29.02 17.90
N ILE A 253 -2.11 28.71 18.89
CA ILE A 253 -1.86 27.60 19.79
C ILE A 253 -2.14 26.29 19.03
N PRO A 254 -1.27 25.26 19.10
CA PRO A 254 -1.49 24.00 18.40
C PRO A 254 -2.89 23.42 18.59
N GLY A 255 -3.59 23.15 17.49
CA GLY A 255 -4.99 22.71 17.45
C GLY A 255 -6.02 23.83 17.43
N GLU A 256 -5.64 25.09 17.62
CA GLU A 256 -6.55 26.24 17.55
C GLU A 256 -7.12 26.41 16.13
N VAL A 257 -8.41 26.67 16.04
CA VAL A 257 -9.10 26.99 14.79
C VAL A 257 -8.99 28.49 14.55
N LEU A 258 -8.12 28.87 13.60
CA LEU A 258 -7.79 30.28 13.31
C LEU A 258 -8.88 31.01 12.53
N GLY A 259 -9.69 30.27 11.79
CA GLY A 259 -10.82 30.73 11.01
C GLY A 259 -11.21 29.72 9.94
N GLY A 260 -12.52 29.60 9.65
CA GLY A 260 -13.02 28.66 8.67
C GLY A 260 -12.56 27.22 8.98
N ALA A 261 -11.60 26.72 8.20
CA ALA A 261 -11.04 25.37 8.34
C ALA A 261 -9.51 25.39 8.53
N GLU A 262 -8.94 26.50 8.90
CA GLU A 262 -7.51 26.63 9.16
C GLU A 262 -7.20 26.29 10.62
N ILE A 263 -6.24 25.38 10.82
CA ILE A 263 -5.87 24.86 12.15
C ILE A 263 -4.39 25.14 12.40
N ALA A 264 -4.08 25.77 13.52
CA ALA A 264 -2.72 26.04 13.95
C ALA A 264 -1.96 24.75 14.28
N CYS A 265 -0.70 24.70 13.86
CA CYS A 265 0.26 23.65 14.18
C CYS A 265 1.37 24.17 15.11
N GLY A 266 2.32 23.33 15.51
CA GLY A 266 3.49 23.76 16.28
C GLY A 266 4.35 24.80 15.55
N SER A 267 4.35 24.77 14.22
CA SER A 267 4.81 25.84 13.35
C SER A 267 3.96 25.86 12.08
N GLY A 268 3.50 27.05 11.67
CA GLY A 268 2.55 27.23 10.58
C GLY A 268 1.15 26.69 10.93
N ALA A 269 0.32 26.51 9.92
CA ALA A 269 -1.03 25.97 10.05
C ALA A 269 -1.34 25.04 8.87
N ILE A 270 -2.48 24.38 8.92
CA ILE A 270 -3.02 23.63 7.78
C ILE A 270 -4.46 24.06 7.50
N MET A 271 -4.79 24.11 6.22
CA MET A 271 -6.16 24.22 5.74
C MET A 271 -6.72 22.83 5.52
N LEU A 272 -7.81 22.49 6.22
CA LEU A 272 -8.53 21.24 5.97
C LEU A 272 -9.27 21.32 4.64
N LEU A 273 -9.20 20.28 3.81
CA LEU A 273 -9.88 20.24 2.51
C LEU A 273 -11.00 19.20 2.47
N GLU A 274 -10.74 18.00 2.98
CA GLU A 274 -11.72 16.92 3.06
C GLU A 274 -11.72 16.31 4.45
N VAL A 275 -12.92 16.10 4.98
CA VAL A 275 -13.12 15.58 6.34
C VAL A 275 -14.19 14.50 6.39
N GLN A 276 -14.12 13.65 7.43
CA GLN A 276 -15.11 12.62 7.70
C GLN A 276 -15.41 12.54 9.20
N VAL A 277 -16.61 12.92 9.59
CA VAL A 277 -17.09 12.69 10.97
C VAL A 277 -17.39 11.20 11.17
N SER A 278 -17.08 10.66 12.34
CA SER A 278 -17.37 9.27 12.67
C SER A 278 -18.81 8.86 12.31
N GLY A 279 -18.95 7.75 11.59
CA GLY A 279 -20.25 7.23 11.13
C GLY A 279 -20.88 7.96 9.94
N LYS A 280 -20.25 8.96 9.36
CA LYS A 280 -20.72 9.70 8.18
C LYS A 280 -19.85 9.39 6.95
N LYS A 281 -20.30 9.84 5.77
CA LYS A 281 -19.47 9.86 4.55
C LYS A 281 -18.46 11.00 4.61
N SER A 282 -17.36 10.88 3.87
CA SER A 282 -16.43 11.98 3.63
C SER A 282 -17.12 13.10 2.83
N GLN A 283 -16.67 14.33 3.04
CA GLN A 283 -17.17 15.49 2.33
C GLN A 283 -16.10 16.60 2.32
N SER A 284 -16.20 17.52 1.37
CA SER A 284 -15.35 18.70 1.38
C SER A 284 -15.62 19.53 2.64
N VAL A 285 -14.59 20.19 3.14
CA VAL A 285 -14.73 21.02 4.34
C VAL A 285 -15.72 22.18 4.13
N GLY A 286 -15.82 22.72 2.90
CA GLY A 286 -16.82 23.74 2.57
C GLY A 286 -18.26 23.26 2.80
N ILE A 287 -18.60 22.05 2.36
CA ILE A 287 -19.92 21.43 2.62
C ILE A 287 -20.10 21.18 4.13
N PHE A 288 -19.07 20.71 4.80
CA PHE A 288 -19.12 20.49 6.26
C PHE A 288 -19.46 21.76 7.02
N LEU A 289 -18.82 22.90 6.69
CA LEU A 289 -19.00 24.18 7.36
C LEU A 289 -20.34 24.85 7.07
N GLN A 290 -21.06 24.49 6.01
CA GLN A 290 -22.44 24.95 5.78
C GLN A 290 -23.44 24.47 6.83
N SER A 291 -23.17 23.32 7.44
CA SER A 291 -24.08 22.67 8.40
C SER A 291 -23.53 22.58 9.82
N LYS A 292 -22.24 22.85 10.02
CA LYS A 292 -21.54 22.73 11.30
C LYS A 292 -20.40 23.74 11.39
N SER A 293 -20.07 24.14 12.59
CA SER A 293 -18.84 24.86 12.90
C SER A 293 -17.81 23.94 13.54
N LEU A 294 -16.54 24.21 13.31
CA LEU A 294 -15.47 23.65 14.13
C LEU A 294 -15.49 24.33 15.52
N PRO A 295 -15.14 23.61 16.59
CA PRO A 295 -14.94 24.21 17.90
C PRO A 295 -13.71 25.13 17.86
N GLY A 296 -13.52 25.97 18.87
CA GLY A 296 -12.34 26.84 18.92
C GLY A 296 -11.00 26.11 18.92
N ARG A 297 -11.00 24.80 19.24
CA ARG A 297 -9.81 23.92 19.22
C ARG A 297 -10.15 22.48 18.88
N LEU A 298 -9.25 21.82 18.18
CA LEU A 298 -9.24 20.38 17.90
C LEU A 298 -8.14 19.68 18.74
N ASP A 299 -8.43 18.48 19.29
CA ASP A 299 -7.53 17.72 20.20
C ASP A 299 -6.99 16.43 19.56
#